data_48c2886b15573b86b5a8ad9b0238ee6b
#
_entry.id   48c2886b15573b86b5a8ad9b0238ee6b
#
_cell.length_a   1.000
_cell.length_b   1.000
_cell.length_c   1.000
_cell.angle_alpha   90.00
_cell.angle_beta   90.00
_cell.angle_gamma   90.00
#
_symmetry.space_group_name_H-M   'P 1'
#
loop_
_entity.id
_entity.type
_entity.pdbx_description
1 polymer ?
#
loop_
_entity_poly.entity_id
_entity_poly.type
_entity_poly.pdbx_seq_one_letter_code
_entity_poly.pdbx_strand_id
1 'polypeptide(L)'
;MLKKIICIILGFVVLITGVQSVFANANATLTATSDSITARNVPTDSTLITALYNEKTLLDVKMYNGKDTITADFKNDMSDSLNNATVIKVFLWDMKTLRPLCSNISSLISQLSTTPTHRNKTLVVYFSCTNTTEKIASYILDSVEADKYKIEAAVPYTADDLKYYTGSRADKEQNDPTSRPEIANSISNIEDYDTIFLGYPIWHGQAPKIIYTFLESYDFSEKTIVPFCTSHSSGVGSSATNLHSICKGSNVIWKAGTRFSSSASGNSVLSWINDLNLAVEMK
;
A
#
# COMPACT_ATOMS: atom_id res chain seq x y z
N MET A 1 -30.56 29.72 6.89
CA MET A 1 -30.20 28.31 7.06
C MET A 1 -28.68 28.06 6.87
N LEU A 2 -28.07 28.55 5.81
CA LEU A 2 -26.64 28.43 5.50
C LEU A 2 -25.71 28.92 6.65
N LYS A 3 -25.96 30.08 7.25
CA LYS A 3 -25.20 30.61 8.39
C LYS A 3 -25.23 29.73 9.65
N LYS A 4 -26.33 29.01 9.89
CA LYS A 4 -26.43 28.07 11.02
C LYS A 4 -25.64 26.79 10.77
N ILE A 5 -25.58 26.30 9.52
CA ILE A 5 -24.80 25.14 9.14
C ILE A 5 -23.30 25.46 9.22
N ILE A 6 -22.90 26.66 8.78
CA ILE A 6 -21.49 27.13 8.90
C ILE A 6 -21.08 27.25 10.37
N CYS A 7 -21.98 27.75 11.26
CA CYS A 7 -21.70 27.80 12.71
C CYS A 7 -21.59 26.40 13.34
N ILE A 8 -22.36 25.41 12.87
CA ILE A 8 -22.25 24.02 13.34
C ILE A 8 -20.90 23.41 12.88
N ILE A 9 -20.47 23.67 11.64
CA ILE A 9 -19.18 23.21 11.12
C ILE A 9 -18.00 23.85 11.88
N LEU A 10 -18.08 25.13 12.24
CA LEU A 10 -17.04 25.85 12.99
C LEU A 10 -17.04 25.49 14.50
N GLY A 11 -18.21 25.15 15.08
CA GLY A 11 -18.35 24.80 16.49
C GLY A 11 -17.85 23.40 16.87
N PHE A 12 -17.70 22.51 15.91
CA PHE A 12 -17.24 21.11 16.15
C PHE A 12 -15.73 20.91 16.09
N VAL A 13 -14.93 21.95 16.12
CA VAL A 13 -13.45 21.90 16.26
C VAL A 13 -13.02 21.65 17.71
N VAL A 14 -13.95 21.51 18.66
CA VAL A 14 -13.62 21.21 20.05
C VAL A 14 -13.67 19.69 20.29
N LEU A 15 -12.48 19.10 20.39
CA LEU A 15 -12.12 17.88 21.14
C LEU A 15 -13.30 16.94 21.50
N ILE A 16 -13.46 15.87 20.74
CA ILE A 16 -14.15 14.68 21.26
C ILE A 16 -13.14 13.54 21.37
N THR A 17 -12.41 13.51 22.47
CA THR A 17 -11.91 12.27 23.03
C THR A 17 -13.09 11.56 23.69
N GLY A 18 -13.52 10.42 23.12
CA GLY A 18 -14.29 9.43 23.87
C GLY A 18 -15.81 9.39 23.71
N VAL A 19 -16.38 9.74 22.56
CA VAL A 19 -17.78 9.41 22.26
C VAL A 19 -17.83 8.46 21.07
N GLN A 20 -18.25 7.21 21.32
CA GLN A 20 -18.71 6.32 20.25
C GLN A 20 -19.97 6.93 19.63
N SER A 21 -19.82 7.54 18.45
CA SER A 21 -20.95 8.04 17.69
C SER A 21 -21.74 6.87 17.11
N VAL A 22 -22.96 6.66 17.58
CA VAL A 22 -23.91 5.73 16.98
C VAL A 22 -24.36 6.35 15.66
N PHE A 23 -23.86 5.86 14.55
CA PHE A 23 -24.26 6.30 13.21
C PHE A 23 -25.62 5.69 12.85
N ALA A 24 -26.53 6.52 12.34
CA ALA A 24 -27.91 6.12 12.03
C ALA A 24 -28.02 5.25 10.76
N ASN A 25 -26.94 5.09 9.97
CA ASN A 25 -26.94 4.24 8.79
C ASN A 25 -25.55 3.60 8.57
N ALA A 26 -25.45 2.32 8.90
CA ALA A 26 -24.18 1.57 8.88
C ALA A 26 -23.61 1.30 7.48
N ASN A 27 -24.27 1.71 6.40
CA ASN A 27 -23.94 1.34 5.03
C ASN A 27 -23.37 2.48 4.16
N ALA A 28 -23.45 3.73 4.61
CA ALA A 28 -22.90 4.85 3.84
C ALA A 28 -21.37 4.88 3.92
N THR A 29 -20.72 4.96 2.77
CA THR A 29 -19.26 4.98 2.67
C THR A 29 -18.76 6.23 1.96
N LEU A 30 -17.62 6.75 2.39
CA LEU A 30 -16.90 7.84 1.74
C LEU A 30 -15.59 7.31 1.16
N THR A 31 -15.34 7.62 -0.10
CA THR A 31 -14.05 7.37 -0.78
C THR A 31 -13.51 8.69 -1.32
N ALA A 32 -12.23 8.95 -1.09
CA ALA A 32 -11.55 10.13 -1.56
C ALA A 32 -10.49 9.76 -2.61
N THR A 33 -10.36 10.61 -3.63
CA THR A 33 -9.28 10.61 -4.62
C THR A 33 -8.55 11.96 -4.56
N SER A 34 -7.50 12.15 -5.37
CA SER A 34 -6.83 13.43 -5.53
C SER A 34 -7.75 14.57 -6.01
N ASP A 35 -8.81 14.25 -6.72
CA ASP A 35 -9.62 15.20 -7.47
C ASP A 35 -11.07 15.27 -6.98
N SER A 36 -11.58 14.20 -6.36
CA SER A 36 -12.98 14.07 -5.99
C SER A 36 -13.21 13.22 -4.75
N ILE A 37 -14.39 13.38 -4.17
CA ILE A 37 -14.88 12.55 -3.06
C ILE A 37 -16.23 11.99 -3.45
N THR A 38 -16.40 10.68 -3.29
CA THR A 38 -17.64 9.99 -3.60
C THR A 38 -18.24 9.37 -2.33
N ALA A 39 -19.47 9.71 -2.06
CA ALA A 39 -20.32 9.07 -1.04
C ALA A 39 -21.20 8.03 -1.73
N ARG A 40 -21.26 6.80 -1.22
CA ARG A 40 -22.11 5.71 -1.73
C ARG A 40 -23.08 5.21 -0.66
N ASN A 41 -24.17 4.58 -1.10
CA ASN A 41 -25.24 4.06 -0.24
C ASN A 41 -25.87 5.16 0.63
N VAL A 42 -26.06 6.35 0.06
CA VAL A 42 -26.59 7.50 0.79
C VAL A 42 -28.11 7.58 0.68
N PRO A 43 -28.83 7.85 1.81
CA PRO A 43 -30.26 8.07 1.79
C PRO A 43 -30.68 9.28 0.95
N THR A 44 -31.97 9.32 0.60
CA THR A 44 -32.58 10.54 0.06
C THR A 44 -32.43 11.68 1.07
N ASP A 45 -32.25 12.90 0.59
CA ASP A 45 -31.99 14.11 1.41
C ASP A 45 -30.59 14.15 2.07
N SER A 46 -29.64 13.37 1.57
CA SER A 46 -28.23 13.43 2.00
C SER A 46 -27.49 14.57 1.32
N THR A 47 -26.56 15.17 2.05
CA THR A 47 -25.68 16.21 1.55
C THR A 47 -24.23 15.88 1.90
N LEU A 48 -23.39 15.85 0.87
CA LEU A 48 -21.93 15.80 1.00
C LEU A 48 -21.41 17.24 1.08
N ILE A 49 -20.69 17.56 2.14
CA ILE A 49 -20.13 18.89 2.39
C ILE A 49 -18.62 18.79 2.32
N THR A 50 -18.01 19.58 1.46
CA THR A 50 -16.57 19.67 1.31
C THR A 50 -16.11 21.06 1.75
N ALA A 51 -15.15 21.14 2.67
CA ALA A 51 -14.62 22.38 3.21
C ALA A 51 -13.09 22.40 3.08
N LEU A 52 -12.56 23.45 2.48
CA LEU A 52 -11.14 23.68 2.31
C LEU A 52 -10.61 24.67 3.35
N TYR A 53 -9.49 24.35 3.95
CA TYR A 53 -8.82 25.17 4.97
C TYR A 53 -7.36 25.44 4.61
N ASN A 54 -6.86 26.61 5.01
CA ASN A 54 -5.44 26.83 5.20
C ASN A 54 -5.20 26.87 6.70
N GLU A 55 -4.52 25.87 7.22
CA GLU A 55 -4.38 25.61 8.65
C GLU A 55 -5.74 25.60 9.37
N LYS A 56 -6.11 26.70 10.06
CA LYS A 56 -7.37 26.87 10.78
C LYS A 56 -8.38 27.79 10.08
N THR A 57 -7.97 28.44 8.98
CA THR A 57 -8.81 29.41 8.27
C THR A 57 -9.61 28.69 7.18
N LEU A 58 -10.95 28.80 7.23
CA LEU A 58 -11.81 28.29 6.18
C LEU A 58 -11.66 29.15 4.92
N LEU A 59 -11.31 28.53 3.81
CA LEU A 59 -11.15 29.16 2.52
C LEU A 59 -12.42 29.05 1.66
N ASP A 60 -13.00 27.86 1.60
CA ASP A 60 -14.17 27.58 0.77
C ASP A 60 -14.98 26.40 1.31
N VAL A 61 -16.30 26.40 0.98
CA VAL A 61 -17.22 25.31 1.32
C VAL A 61 -18.18 25.08 0.17
N LYS A 62 -18.28 23.81 -0.27
CA LYS A 62 -19.33 23.40 -1.22
C LYS A 62 -20.18 22.27 -0.67
N MET A 63 -21.42 22.23 -1.14
CA MET A 63 -22.45 21.27 -0.74
C MET A 63 -23.00 20.57 -1.98
N TYR A 64 -23.03 19.24 -1.95
CA TYR A 64 -23.50 18.38 -3.04
C TYR A 64 -24.65 17.54 -2.51
N ASN A 65 -25.81 17.65 -3.15
CA ASN A 65 -27.01 16.93 -2.76
C ASN A 65 -27.26 15.75 -3.67
N GLY A 66 -27.81 14.66 -3.14
CA GLY A 66 -28.14 13.49 -3.95
C GLY A 66 -28.71 12.34 -3.14
N LYS A 67 -28.88 11.22 -3.82
CA LYS A 67 -29.26 9.92 -3.25
C LYS A 67 -28.41 8.84 -3.89
N ASP A 68 -28.28 7.72 -3.21
CA ASP A 68 -27.49 6.54 -3.61
C ASP A 68 -26.00 6.84 -3.79
N THR A 69 -25.63 7.79 -4.64
CA THR A 69 -24.24 8.21 -4.85
C THR A 69 -24.17 9.73 -5.03
N ILE A 70 -23.28 10.38 -4.30
CA ILE A 70 -22.96 11.81 -4.42
C ILE A 70 -21.46 11.93 -4.68
N THR A 71 -21.08 12.66 -5.73
CA THR A 71 -19.67 12.96 -6.02
C THR A 71 -19.42 14.45 -5.95
N ALA A 72 -18.40 14.84 -5.19
CA ALA A 72 -17.87 16.19 -5.09
C ALA A 72 -16.56 16.25 -5.91
N ASP A 73 -16.56 16.92 -7.03
CA ASP A 73 -15.37 17.20 -7.82
C ASP A 73 -14.74 18.50 -7.33
N PHE A 74 -14.01 18.42 -6.23
CA PHE A 74 -13.43 19.61 -5.59
C PHE A 74 -12.30 20.23 -6.42
N LYS A 75 -11.66 19.46 -7.30
CA LYS A 75 -10.61 19.98 -8.19
C LYS A 75 -11.19 20.97 -9.20
N ASN A 76 -12.31 20.65 -9.81
CA ASN A 76 -12.95 21.55 -10.77
C ASN A 76 -13.82 22.60 -10.05
N ASP A 77 -14.54 22.20 -9.03
CA ASP A 77 -15.53 23.05 -8.36
C ASP A 77 -14.95 24.08 -7.40
N MET A 78 -13.74 23.83 -6.86
CA MET A 78 -13.08 24.64 -5.82
C MET A 78 -11.61 24.94 -6.20
N SER A 79 -11.28 24.97 -7.49
CA SER A 79 -9.90 25.10 -8.01
C SER A 79 -9.16 26.33 -7.47
N ASP A 80 -9.83 27.47 -7.36
CA ASP A 80 -9.22 28.74 -6.93
C ASP A 80 -8.80 28.70 -5.46
N SER A 81 -9.60 28.04 -4.63
CA SER A 81 -9.34 27.89 -3.21
C SER A 81 -8.40 26.72 -2.90
N LEU A 82 -8.38 25.69 -3.76
CA LEU A 82 -7.60 24.47 -3.59
C LEU A 82 -6.09 24.75 -3.57
N ASN A 83 -5.61 25.66 -4.43
CA ASN A 83 -4.19 26.02 -4.52
C ASN A 83 -3.61 26.64 -3.23
N ASN A 84 -4.47 27.22 -2.39
CA ASN A 84 -4.09 27.84 -1.12
C ASN A 84 -4.48 26.99 0.10
N ALA A 85 -5.13 25.87 -0.11
CA ALA A 85 -5.61 25.02 0.96
C ALA A 85 -4.54 24.00 1.40
N THR A 86 -4.50 23.72 2.70
CA THR A 86 -3.63 22.71 3.30
C THR A 86 -4.41 21.52 3.83
N VAL A 87 -5.69 21.71 4.13
CA VAL A 87 -6.57 20.67 4.70
C VAL A 87 -7.91 20.68 3.99
N ILE A 88 -8.41 19.49 3.67
CA ILE A 88 -9.81 19.27 3.28
C ILE A 88 -10.55 18.53 4.39
N LYS A 89 -11.77 18.98 4.69
CA LYS A 89 -12.70 18.28 5.58
C LYS A 89 -13.96 17.94 4.82
N VAL A 90 -14.43 16.72 5.01
CA VAL A 90 -15.59 16.18 4.31
C VAL A 90 -16.59 15.61 5.31
N PHE A 91 -17.84 15.96 5.13
CA PHE A 91 -18.94 15.54 5.99
C PHE A 91 -20.07 15.01 5.12
N LEU A 92 -20.66 13.90 5.50
CA LEU A 92 -21.89 13.39 4.91
C LEU A 92 -23.00 13.47 5.94
N TRP A 93 -24.04 14.23 5.63
CA TRP A 93 -25.13 14.52 6.54
C TRP A 93 -26.49 14.15 5.94
N ASP A 94 -27.38 13.66 6.79
CA ASP A 94 -28.81 13.63 6.55
C ASP A 94 -29.38 15.01 6.88
N MET A 95 -29.82 15.73 5.88
CA MET A 95 -30.33 17.10 6.04
C MET A 95 -31.73 17.17 6.68
N LYS A 96 -32.44 16.06 6.70
CA LYS A 96 -33.75 15.96 7.35
C LYS A 96 -33.61 15.84 8.87
N THR A 97 -32.70 15.00 9.32
CA THR A 97 -32.46 14.72 10.74
C THR A 97 -31.33 15.56 11.33
N LEU A 98 -30.52 16.22 10.47
CA LEU A 98 -29.30 16.96 10.82
C LEU A 98 -28.30 16.09 11.58
N ARG A 99 -28.13 14.85 11.13
CA ARG A 99 -27.18 13.89 11.72
C ARG A 99 -26.12 13.47 10.71
N PRO A 100 -24.89 13.25 11.18
CA PRO A 100 -23.85 12.66 10.31
C PRO A 100 -24.23 11.21 9.98
N LEU A 101 -24.01 10.82 8.72
CA LEU A 101 -24.29 9.47 8.21
C LEU A 101 -23.09 8.54 8.33
N CYS A 102 -21.89 9.10 8.40
CA CYS A 102 -20.64 8.34 8.59
C CYS A 102 -19.58 9.22 9.28
N SER A 103 -18.43 8.63 9.61
CA SER A 103 -17.27 9.38 10.08
C SER A 103 -16.83 10.41 9.03
N ASN A 104 -16.47 11.61 9.48
CA ASN A 104 -15.92 12.64 8.60
C ASN A 104 -14.50 12.26 8.15
N ILE A 105 -14.15 12.70 6.95
CA ILE A 105 -12.75 12.68 6.48
C ILE A 105 -12.12 14.04 6.79
N SER A 106 -10.93 14.01 7.38
CA SER A 106 -10.06 15.18 7.48
C SER A 106 -8.66 14.76 7.04
N SER A 107 -8.20 15.33 5.94
CA SER A 107 -6.88 15.01 5.36
C SER A 107 -6.13 16.27 4.99
N LEU A 108 -4.81 16.23 5.10
CA LEU A 108 -3.95 17.24 4.50
C LEU A 108 -4.09 17.14 2.97
N ILE A 109 -4.18 18.29 2.29
CA ILE A 109 -4.29 18.31 0.81
C ILE A 109 -3.03 17.71 0.17
N SER A 110 -1.88 17.88 0.79
CA SER A 110 -0.66 17.18 0.37
C SER A 110 -0.83 15.66 0.37
N GLN A 111 -1.62 15.09 1.28
CA GLN A 111 -1.95 13.66 1.29
C GLN A 111 -3.00 13.30 0.23
N LEU A 112 -3.89 14.22 -0.14
CA LEU A 112 -4.83 14.03 -1.26
C LEU A 112 -4.13 14.23 -2.62
N SER A 113 -3.18 15.17 -2.69
CA SER A 113 -2.32 15.37 -3.87
C SER A 113 -1.30 14.26 -4.05
N THR A 114 -1.00 13.56 -2.97
CA THR A 114 -0.19 12.33 -2.90
C THR A 114 -1.04 11.07 -2.75
N THR A 115 -2.40 11.16 -2.87
CA THR A 115 -3.05 9.98 -3.42
C THR A 115 -2.60 10.00 -4.88
N PRO A 116 -1.59 9.19 -5.24
CA PRO A 116 -1.32 8.98 -6.63
C PRO A 116 -2.67 8.57 -7.22
N THR A 117 -2.97 8.91 -8.45
CA THR A 117 -3.67 7.95 -9.28
C THR A 117 -2.91 6.66 -8.98
N HIS A 118 -3.38 5.86 -8.02
CA HIS A 118 -2.88 4.53 -7.84
C HIS A 118 -3.22 3.83 -9.17
N ARG A 119 -2.38 4.05 -10.14
CA ARG A 119 -2.06 2.96 -11.05
C ARG A 119 -1.55 1.94 -10.08
N ASN A 120 -2.23 0.82 -9.98
CA ASN A 120 -1.80 -0.31 -9.17
C ASN A 120 -0.35 -0.65 -9.51
N LYS A 121 0.59 0.30 -9.18
CA LYS A 121 1.98 0.19 -9.53
C LYS A 121 2.55 -1.03 -8.85
N THR A 122 3.06 -1.89 -9.64
CA THR A 122 3.66 -3.14 -9.19
C THR A 122 5.17 -3.06 -9.27
N LEU A 123 5.84 -3.55 -8.25
CA LEU A 123 7.29 -3.70 -8.21
C LEU A 123 7.65 -5.18 -8.05
N VAL A 124 8.56 -5.67 -8.87
CA VAL A 124 9.15 -6.99 -8.71
C VAL A 124 10.54 -6.84 -8.11
N VAL A 125 10.62 -7.12 -6.82
CA VAL A 125 11.86 -7.10 -6.03
C VAL A 125 12.39 -8.52 -5.92
N TYR A 126 13.67 -8.73 -6.18
CA TYR A 126 14.25 -10.06 -5.98
C TYR A 126 15.74 -10.01 -5.66
N PHE A 127 16.18 -11.04 -4.92
CA PHE A 127 17.59 -11.38 -4.74
C PHE A 127 17.89 -12.71 -5.42
N SER A 128 18.98 -12.77 -6.19
CA SER A 128 19.38 -13.98 -6.92
C SER A 128 20.86 -14.02 -7.17
N CYS A 129 21.55 -15.07 -6.69
CA CYS A 129 22.97 -15.30 -6.95
C CYS A 129 23.22 -16.24 -8.14
N THR A 130 22.27 -17.15 -8.45
CA THR A 130 22.40 -18.19 -9.47
C THR A 130 21.37 -18.06 -10.60
N ASN A 131 20.76 -16.90 -10.72
CA ASN A 131 19.75 -16.54 -11.72
C ASN A 131 18.44 -17.36 -11.66
N THR A 132 18.28 -18.29 -10.71
CA THR A 132 17.06 -19.10 -10.62
C THR A 132 15.86 -18.24 -10.17
N THR A 133 16.02 -17.42 -9.11
CA THR A 133 14.98 -16.49 -8.66
C THR A 133 14.74 -15.40 -9.70
N GLU A 134 15.79 -14.90 -10.34
CA GLU A 134 15.72 -13.93 -11.43
C GLU A 134 14.88 -14.42 -12.61
N LYS A 135 15.01 -15.70 -12.99
CA LYS A 135 14.18 -16.32 -14.03
C LYS A 135 12.70 -16.27 -13.69
N ILE A 136 12.32 -16.55 -12.42
CA ILE A 136 10.92 -16.46 -11.99
C ILE A 136 10.46 -15.01 -11.99
N ALA A 137 11.30 -14.08 -11.49
CA ALA A 137 11.02 -12.64 -11.54
C ALA A 137 10.77 -12.16 -12.99
N SER A 138 11.53 -12.65 -13.96
CA SER A 138 11.33 -12.32 -15.37
C SER A 138 9.95 -12.80 -15.88
N TYR A 139 9.50 -13.99 -15.50
CA TYR A 139 8.17 -14.47 -15.89
C TYR A 139 7.03 -13.63 -15.28
N ILE A 140 7.24 -13.10 -14.05
CA ILE A 140 6.29 -12.15 -13.46
C ILE A 140 6.29 -10.85 -14.29
N LEU A 141 7.46 -10.31 -14.60
CA LEU A 141 7.64 -9.10 -15.41
C LEU A 141 7.09 -9.24 -16.85
N ASP A 142 7.11 -10.44 -17.40
CA ASP A 142 6.50 -10.74 -18.71
C ASP A 142 4.96 -10.78 -18.65
N SER A 143 4.39 -11.02 -17.47
CA SER A 143 2.96 -11.22 -17.26
C SER A 143 2.22 -9.97 -16.73
N VAL A 144 2.90 -9.10 -15.99
CA VAL A 144 2.31 -7.89 -15.39
C VAL A 144 3.11 -6.65 -15.74
N GLU A 145 2.42 -5.50 -15.83
CA GLU A 145 3.08 -4.20 -15.91
C GLU A 145 3.70 -3.89 -14.55
N ALA A 146 5.03 -3.97 -14.48
CA ALA A 146 5.77 -3.79 -13.23
C ALA A 146 7.17 -3.25 -13.47
N ASP A 147 7.64 -2.46 -12.52
CA ASP A 147 9.04 -2.08 -12.45
C ASP A 147 9.87 -3.21 -11.80
N LYS A 148 11.15 -3.24 -12.08
CA LYS A 148 12.08 -4.24 -11.60
C LYS A 148 13.10 -3.65 -10.63
N TYR A 149 13.33 -4.33 -9.50
CA TYR A 149 14.43 -4.05 -8.62
C TYR A 149 15.15 -5.33 -8.19
N LYS A 150 16.38 -5.49 -8.64
CA LYS A 150 17.28 -6.55 -8.18
C LYS A 150 18.05 -6.06 -6.96
N ILE A 151 17.92 -6.76 -5.85
CA ILE A 151 18.73 -6.49 -4.65
C ILE A 151 20.16 -6.94 -4.96
N GLU A 152 21.10 -6.02 -4.87
CA GLU A 152 22.53 -6.28 -5.10
C GLU A 152 23.27 -6.16 -3.77
N ALA A 153 23.99 -7.23 -3.39
CA ALA A 153 24.83 -7.18 -2.19
C ALA A 153 26.03 -6.26 -2.43
N ALA A 154 26.37 -5.39 -1.48
CA ALA A 154 27.53 -4.49 -1.57
C ALA A 154 28.84 -5.27 -1.80
N VAL A 155 28.95 -6.45 -1.20
CA VAL A 155 29.98 -7.44 -1.53
C VAL A 155 29.30 -8.61 -2.24
N PRO A 156 29.51 -8.81 -3.56
CA PRO A 156 28.91 -9.91 -4.30
C PRO A 156 29.25 -11.28 -3.70
N TYR A 157 28.28 -12.21 -3.75
CA TYR A 157 28.51 -13.58 -3.31
C TYR A 157 29.25 -14.38 -4.39
N THR A 158 30.34 -15.01 -4.00
CA THR A 158 31.10 -15.96 -4.85
C THR A 158 30.50 -17.36 -4.76
N ALA A 159 30.92 -18.26 -5.63
CA ALA A 159 30.52 -19.66 -5.54
C ALA A 159 30.95 -20.31 -4.20
N ASP A 160 32.07 -19.89 -3.64
CA ASP A 160 32.56 -20.37 -2.34
C ASP A 160 31.69 -19.83 -1.18
N ASP A 161 31.20 -18.61 -1.28
CA ASP A 161 30.31 -18.01 -0.30
C ASP A 161 28.93 -18.73 -0.22
N LEU A 162 28.54 -19.42 -1.29
CA LEU A 162 27.26 -20.12 -1.41
C LEU A 162 27.33 -21.61 -1.06
N LYS A 163 28.49 -22.13 -0.67
CA LYS A 163 28.62 -23.54 -0.27
C LYS A 163 27.78 -23.84 0.96
N TYR A 164 27.03 -24.92 0.87
CA TYR A 164 26.07 -25.30 1.90
C TYR A 164 26.77 -26.01 3.09
N TYR A 165 26.46 -25.60 4.32
CA TYR A 165 26.96 -26.18 5.59
C TYR A 165 28.52 -26.30 5.71
N THR A 166 29.24 -25.33 5.18
CA THR A 166 30.70 -25.38 5.20
C THR A 166 31.37 -24.25 5.99
N GLY A 167 30.59 -23.46 6.77
CA GLY A 167 31.07 -22.23 7.40
C GLY A 167 31.37 -21.14 6.36
N SER A 168 30.76 -21.26 5.17
CA SER A 168 30.78 -20.24 4.12
C SER A 168 30.12 -18.96 4.61
N ARG A 169 30.23 -17.88 3.82
CA ARG A 169 29.60 -16.59 4.15
C ARG A 169 28.10 -16.75 4.31
N ALA A 170 27.39 -17.37 3.36
CA ALA A 170 25.95 -17.58 3.44
C ALA A 170 25.53 -18.44 4.64
N ASP A 171 26.33 -19.48 4.98
CA ASP A 171 26.10 -20.30 6.16
C ASP A 171 26.23 -19.49 7.46
N LYS A 172 27.29 -18.68 7.59
CA LYS A 172 27.48 -17.80 8.75
C LYS A 172 26.36 -16.77 8.89
N GLU A 173 26.01 -16.08 7.80
CA GLU A 173 24.93 -15.09 7.79
C GLU A 173 23.58 -15.71 8.20
N GLN A 174 23.24 -16.90 7.69
CA GLN A 174 21.97 -17.55 8.01
C GLN A 174 21.88 -18.00 9.46
N ASN A 175 23.01 -18.41 10.07
CA ASN A 175 23.08 -18.83 11.46
C ASN A 175 23.20 -17.67 12.46
N ASP A 176 23.45 -16.44 11.98
CA ASP A 176 23.45 -15.24 12.80
C ASP A 176 22.12 -14.47 12.67
N PRO A 177 21.26 -14.43 13.72
CA PRO A 177 19.99 -13.71 13.67
C PRO A 177 20.16 -12.20 13.48
N THR A 178 21.31 -11.65 13.83
CA THR A 178 21.60 -10.22 13.72
C THR A 178 22.23 -9.81 12.39
N SER A 179 22.62 -10.77 11.56
CA SER A 179 23.25 -10.51 10.27
C SER A 179 22.35 -9.67 9.37
N ARG A 180 22.93 -8.61 8.82
CA ARG A 180 22.28 -7.69 7.86
C ARG A 180 23.27 -7.34 6.75
N PRO A 181 23.45 -8.20 5.74
CA PRO A 181 24.31 -7.91 4.61
C PRO A 181 23.93 -6.59 3.94
N GLU A 182 24.91 -5.76 3.65
CA GLU A 182 24.72 -4.44 3.05
C GLU A 182 24.26 -4.57 1.59
N ILE A 183 23.34 -3.67 1.18
CA ILE A 183 22.80 -3.57 -0.18
C ILE A 183 23.50 -2.42 -0.90
N ALA A 184 24.00 -2.68 -2.12
CA ALA A 184 24.75 -1.71 -2.90
C ALA A 184 23.88 -0.65 -3.58
N ASN A 185 22.64 -0.99 -3.89
CA ASN A 185 21.70 -0.15 -4.61
C ASN A 185 20.50 0.23 -3.75
N SER A 186 19.70 1.21 -4.20
CA SER A 186 18.52 1.68 -3.47
C SER A 186 17.35 1.96 -4.40
N ILE A 187 16.14 1.97 -3.83
CA ILE A 187 14.93 2.45 -4.48
C ILE A 187 14.65 3.85 -3.92
N SER A 188 14.46 4.83 -4.80
CA SER A 188 14.20 6.22 -4.39
C SER A 188 12.72 6.53 -4.14
N ASN A 189 11.81 5.67 -4.58
CA ASN A 189 10.37 5.94 -4.65
C ASN A 189 9.53 4.68 -4.37
N ILE A 190 9.88 3.93 -3.32
CA ILE A 190 9.12 2.70 -2.96
C ILE A 190 7.67 3.00 -2.58
N GLU A 191 7.40 4.23 -2.14
CA GLU A 191 6.06 4.74 -1.82
C GLU A 191 5.10 4.71 -3.02
N ASP A 192 5.62 4.78 -4.24
CA ASP A 192 4.79 4.76 -5.47
C ASP A 192 4.16 3.40 -5.77
N TYR A 193 4.58 2.33 -5.10
CA TYR A 193 4.14 0.97 -5.40
C TYR A 193 3.14 0.47 -4.36
N ASP A 194 2.08 -0.21 -4.84
CA ASP A 194 1.04 -0.81 -4.02
C ASP A 194 1.25 -2.30 -3.81
N THR A 195 1.72 -2.96 -4.89
CA THR A 195 1.97 -4.40 -4.90
C THR A 195 3.45 -4.66 -5.13
N ILE A 196 4.04 -5.45 -4.24
CA ILE A 196 5.44 -5.83 -4.30
C ILE A 196 5.55 -7.35 -4.35
N PHE A 197 5.98 -7.89 -5.50
CA PHE A 197 6.42 -9.27 -5.57
C PHE A 197 7.82 -9.36 -4.99
N LEU A 198 8.00 -10.15 -3.92
CA LEU A 198 9.26 -10.29 -3.20
C LEU A 198 9.87 -11.68 -3.41
N GLY A 199 10.91 -11.75 -4.23
CA GLY A 199 11.57 -12.99 -4.65
C GLY A 199 12.90 -13.27 -3.96
N TYR A 200 13.11 -14.53 -3.51
CA TYR A 200 14.35 -14.95 -2.87
C TYR A 200 14.62 -16.45 -3.01
N PRO A 201 15.88 -16.89 -3.00
CA PRO A 201 16.21 -18.30 -2.86
C PRO A 201 15.99 -18.74 -1.41
N ILE A 202 15.68 -20.02 -1.18
CA ILE A 202 15.68 -20.57 0.18
C ILE A 202 17.11 -20.96 0.57
N TRP A 203 17.62 -20.31 1.63
CA TRP A 203 18.87 -20.64 2.30
C TRP A 203 18.59 -21.14 3.73
N HIS A 204 19.02 -22.35 4.07
CA HIS A 204 18.78 -22.97 5.40
C HIS A 204 17.31 -22.93 5.83
N GLY A 205 16.37 -23.12 4.86
CA GLY A 205 14.93 -23.12 5.14
C GLY A 205 14.32 -21.73 5.29
N GLN A 206 15.09 -20.65 5.12
CA GLN A 206 14.67 -19.26 5.35
C GLN A 206 15.00 -18.37 4.15
N ALA A 207 14.48 -17.15 4.15
CA ALA A 207 14.95 -16.10 3.26
C ALA A 207 16.38 -15.68 3.63
N PRO A 208 17.24 -15.33 2.65
CA PRO A 208 18.58 -14.78 2.91
C PRO A 208 18.52 -13.52 3.75
N LYS A 209 19.51 -13.31 4.62
CA LYS A 209 19.55 -12.16 5.54
C LYS A 209 19.55 -10.80 4.84
N ILE A 210 19.97 -10.71 3.58
CA ILE A 210 19.88 -9.49 2.78
C ILE A 210 18.42 -9.06 2.50
N ILE A 211 17.46 -10.00 2.50
CA ILE A 211 16.03 -9.68 2.44
C ILE A 211 15.56 -8.98 3.72
N TYR A 212 16.12 -9.34 4.87
CA TYR A 212 15.86 -8.66 6.14
C TYR A 212 16.35 -7.21 6.08
N THR A 213 17.58 -6.99 5.56
CA THR A 213 18.12 -5.65 5.33
C THR A 213 17.18 -4.83 4.46
N PHE A 214 16.68 -5.40 3.36
CA PHE A 214 15.74 -4.73 2.45
C PHE A 214 14.44 -4.33 3.17
N LEU A 215 13.81 -5.25 3.89
CA LEU A 215 12.54 -5.00 4.57
C LEU A 215 12.64 -4.00 5.74
N GLU A 216 13.82 -3.88 6.33
CA GLU A 216 14.10 -2.90 7.38
C GLU A 216 14.48 -1.51 6.82
N SER A 217 14.84 -1.42 5.53
CA SER A 217 15.34 -0.18 4.93
C SER A 217 14.24 0.77 4.44
N TYR A 218 13.03 0.25 4.20
CA TYR A 218 11.91 1.01 3.60
C TYR A 218 10.64 0.90 4.44
N ASP A 219 9.70 1.83 4.22
CA ASP A 219 8.35 1.76 4.79
C ASP A 219 7.39 1.07 3.81
N PHE A 220 6.79 -0.03 4.25
CA PHE A 220 5.84 -0.84 3.49
C PHE A 220 4.39 -0.64 3.95
N SER A 221 4.10 0.44 4.67
CA SER A 221 2.74 0.74 5.12
C SER A 221 1.74 0.71 3.96
N GLU A 222 0.58 0.07 4.21
CA GLU A 222 -0.54 -0.08 3.28
C GLU A 222 -0.23 -0.88 1.99
N LYS A 223 0.95 -1.49 1.86
CA LYS A 223 1.35 -2.24 0.67
C LYS A 223 0.98 -3.72 0.74
N THR A 224 0.72 -4.30 -0.42
CA THR A 224 0.55 -5.75 -0.57
C THR A 224 1.89 -6.39 -0.93
N ILE A 225 2.39 -7.29 -0.10
CA ILE A 225 3.61 -8.07 -0.37
C ILE A 225 3.23 -9.49 -0.77
N VAL A 226 3.77 -9.92 -1.90
CA VAL A 226 3.53 -11.23 -2.51
C VAL A 226 4.85 -12.00 -2.56
N PRO A 227 5.16 -12.83 -1.54
CA PRO A 227 6.40 -13.56 -1.51
C PRO A 227 6.44 -14.69 -2.55
N PHE A 228 7.56 -14.85 -3.22
CA PHE A 228 7.86 -16.05 -3.98
C PHE A 228 9.30 -16.50 -3.72
N CYS A 229 9.50 -17.80 -3.68
CA CYS A 229 10.84 -18.31 -3.45
C CYS A 229 11.23 -19.37 -4.45
N THR A 230 12.54 -19.60 -4.57
CA THR A 230 13.09 -20.68 -5.36
C THR A 230 13.92 -21.60 -4.48
N SER A 231 13.77 -22.90 -4.68
CA SER A 231 14.58 -23.90 -4.01
C SER A 231 14.64 -25.18 -4.84
N HIS A 232 15.65 -26.01 -4.56
CA HIS A 232 15.75 -27.32 -5.18
C HIS A 232 14.67 -28.28 -4.62
N SER A 233 14.51 -28.33 -3.30
CA SER A 233 13.63 -29.29 -2.64
C SER A 233 12.77 -28.70 -1.51
N SER A 234 13.27 -27.67 -0.80
CA SER A 234 12.57 -27.08 0.32
C SER A 234 11.32 -26.32 -0.13
N GLY A 235 10.19 -26.49 0.54
CA GLY A 235 9.02 -25.63 0.36
C GLY A 235 9.25 -24.22 0.86
N VAL A 236 8.22 -23.36 0.74
CA VAL A 236 8.27 -22.00 1.30
C VAL A 236 8.39 -22.02 2.83
N GLY A 237 7.82 -23.03 3.49
CA GLY A 237 7.87 -23.21 4.94
C GLY A 237 7.49 -21.94 5.68
N SER A 238 8.22 -21.60 6.73
CA SER A 238 8.06 -20.36 7.49
C SER A 238 8.87 -19.18 6.91
N SER A 239 9.57 -19.38 5.79
CA SER A 239 10.47 -18.34 5.24
C SER A 239 9.76 -17.01 4.92
N ALA A 240 8.51 -17.08 4.45
CA ALA A 240 7.70 -15.89 4.19
C ALA A 240 7.12 -15.28 5.47
N THR A 241 6.53 -16.12 6.35
CA THR A 241 5.88 -15.62 7.57
C THR A 241 6.87 -15.01 8.57
N ASN A 242 8.12 -15.52 8.62
CA ASN A 242 9.16 -14.95 9.45
C ASN A 242 9.59 -13.54 9.03
N LEU A 243 9.29 -13.13 7.78
CA LEU A 243 9.55 -11.77 7.31
C LEU A 243 8.53 -10.73 7.82
N HIS A 244 7.35 -11.17 8.29
CA HIS A 244 6.31 -10.25 8.73
C HIS A 244 6.77 -9.36 9.90
N SER A 245 7.48 -9.94 10.87
CA SER A 245 7.97 -9.22 12.05
C SER A 245 9.17 -8.31 11.77
N ILE A 246 9.81 -8.47 10.62
CA ILE A 246 10.99 -7.70 10.21
C ILE A 246 10.57 -6.49 9.34
N CYS A 247 9.47 -6.64 8.62
CA CYS A 247 8.99 -5.64 7.68
C CYS A 247 8.54 -4.37 8.41
N LYS A 248 9.12 -3.23 8.06
CA LYS A 248 8.66 -1.93 8.55
C LYS A 248 7.38 -1.52 7.83
N GLY A 249 6.43 -1.03 8.59
CA GLY A 249 5.18 -0.48 8.07
C GLY A 249 3.98 -0.92 8.88
N SER A 250 2.90 -0.15 8.77
CA SER A 250 1.59 -0.46 9.33
C SER A 250 0.65 -0.99 8.25
N ASN A 251 -0.27 -1.89 8.63
CA ASN A 251 -1.29 -2.43 7.71
C ASN A 251 -0.72 -3.11 6.45
N VAL A 252 0.46 -3.71 6.56
CA VAL A 252 1.06 -4.47 5.44
C VAL A 252 0.23 -5.72 5.17
N ILE A 253 -0.21 -5.90 3.92
CA ILE A 253 -1.00 -7.05 3.50
C ILE A 253 -0.07 -8.11 2.92
N TRP A 254 0.06 -9.25 3.58
CA TRP A 254 0.87 -10.37 3.11
C TRP A 254 0.00 -11.41 2.40
N LYS A 255 0.37 -11.74 1.17
CA LYS A 255 -0.20 -12.89 0.46
C LYS A 255 0.56 -14.16 0.83
N ALA A 256 -0.07 -15.32 0.61
CA ALA A 256 0.61 -16.59 0.82
C ALA A 256 1.82 -16.73 -0.11
N GLY A 257 2.95 -17.10 0.44
CA GLY A 257 4.16 -17.31 -0.33
C GLY A 257 4.09 -18.57 -1.19
N THR A 258 4.71 -18.53 -2.37
CA THR A 258 4.78 -19.66 -3.31
C THR A 258 6.21 -20.04 -3.64
N ARG A 259 6.47 -21.35 -3.73
CA ARG A 259 7.78 -21.89 -4.13
C ARG A 259 7.76 -22.32 -5.59
N PHE A 260 8.77 -21.90 -6.33
CA PHE A 260 9.04 -22.37 -7.69
C PHE A 260 10.32 -23.20 -7.76
N SER A 261 10.31 -24.22 -8.61
CA SER A 261 11.53 -24.96 -8.96
C SER A 261 12.30 -24.25 -10.09
N SER A 262 13.55 -24.64 -10.33
CA SER A 262 14.31 -24.16 -11.49
C SER A 262 13.69 -24.52 -12.83
N SER A 263 12.84 -25.57 -12.87
CA SER A 263 12.11 -26.03 -14.05
C SER A 263 10.74 -25.38 -14.24
N ALA A 264 10.32 -24.46 -13.36
CA ALA A 264 9.05 -23.76 -13.49
C ALA A 264 8.97 -23.02 -14.84
N SER A 265 7.77 -23.04 -15.43
CA SER A 265 7.48 -22.36 -16.70
C SER A 265 6.79 -21.02 -16.48
N GLY A 266 6.83 -20.14 -17.48
CA GLY A 266 6.08 -18.88 -17.47
C GLY A 266 4.58 -19.10 -17.27
N ASN A 267 4.00 -20.13 -17.90
CA ASN A 267 2.59 -20.46 -17.75
C ASN A 267 2.22 -20.84 -16.31
N SER A 268 3.10 -21.54 -15.57
CA SER A 268 2.83 -21.89 -14.17
C SER A 268 2.91 -20.66 -13.27
N VAL A 269 3.76 -19.69 -13.60
CA VAL A 269 3.87 -18.40 -12.90
C VAL A 269 2.65 -17.54 -13.20
N LEU A 270 2.23 -17.44 -14.46
CA LEU A 270 1.04 -16.71 -14.87
C LEU A 270 -0.25 -17.27 -14.19
N SER A 271 -0.40 -18.60 -14.15
CA SER A 271 -1.53 -19.23 -13.44
C SER A 271 -1.53 -18.84 -11.96
N TRP A 272 -0.38 -18.89 -11.29
CA TRP A 272 -0.28 -18.47 -9.90
C TRP A 272 -0.66 -17.00 -9.70
N ILE A 273 -0.20 -16.09 -10.58
CA ILE A 273 -0.56 -14.66 -10.50
C ILE A 273 -2.08 -14.48 -10.59
N ASN A 274 -2.73 -15.15 -11.54
CA ASN A 274 -4.18 -15.09 -11.71
C ASN A 274 -4.94 -15.58 -10.47
N ASP A 275 -4.44 -16.62 -9.79
CA ASP A 275 -5.07 -17.19 -8.59
C ASP A 275 -4.97 -16.26 -7.37
N LEU A 276 -4.03 -15.29 -7.38
CA LEU A 276 -3.85 -14.33 -6.28
C LEU A 276 -4.94 -13.27 -6.19
N ASN A 277 -5.73 -13.07 -7.26
CA ASN A 277 -6.76 -12.02 -7.35
C ASN A 277 -6.21 -10.65 -6.91
N LEU A 278 -5.09 -10.26 -7.49
CA LEU A 278 -4.44 -8.96 -7.24
C LEU A 278 -5.00 -7.88 -8.16
N ALA A 279 -5.02 -6.65 -7.65
CA ALA A 279 -5.29 -5.47 -8.46
C ALA A 279 -3.99 -5.03 -9.18
N VAL A 280 -3.48 -5.84 -10.09
CA VAL A 280 -2.28 -5.56 -10.90
C VAL A 280 -2.68 -5.45 -12.38
N GLU A 281 -1.94 -4.64 -13.14
CA GLU A 281 -2.16 -4.49 -14.58
C GLU A 281 -1.46 -5.65 -15.31
N MET A 282 -2.23 -6.46 -16.03
CA MET A 282 -1.72 -7.58 -16.81
C MET A 282 -1.26 -7.10 -18.20
N LYS A 283 -0.19 -7.70 -18.72
CA LYS A 283 0.30 -7.44 -20.10
C LYS A 283 -0.50 -8.16 -21.15
#